data_9e713f89c99a0f2baf71bfba437ebbc3
#
_entry.id   9e713f89c99a0f2baf71bfba437ebbc3
#
_cell.length_a   1.000
_cell.length_b   1.000
_cell.length_c   1.000
_cell.angle_alpha   90.00
_cell.angle_beta   90.00
_cell.angle_gamma   90.00
#
_symmetry.space_group_name_H-M   'P 1'
#
loop_
_entity.id
_entity.type
_entity.pdbx_description
1 polymer ?
#
loop_
_entity_poly.entity_id
_entity_poly.type
_entity_poly.pdbx_seq_one_letter_code
_entity_poly.pdbx_strand_id
1 'polypeptide(L)'
;DEACWVEPATIFMQADIREFAHFRAQVVACVVATHIRSLGYSAQVHSVLEQDVLHIPLILKAGLGELSRIGELVLNPFVGPRFKSGIITTDMPLEADKPIDFGLQDFCGKCNKCARECPCTAIPFGNKIMFNGYEMWKPDTEKCARYRITNSAGSMCGRCMKTCPYNIEGVLAEKPFLWAAMNLP
;
A
#
# COMPACT_ATOMS: atom_id res chain seq x y z
N ASP A 1 -1.62 14.21 -2.17
CA ASP A 1 -0.83 13.54 -3.18
C ASP A 1 0.50 13.06 -2.56
N GLU A 2 0.63 11.75 -2.31
CA GLU A 2 1.84 11.17 -1.72
C GLU A 2 3.07 11.23 -2.67
N ALA A 3 2.91 11.78 -3.86
CA ALA A 3 4.01 12.01 -4.80
C ALA A 3 5.08 12.96 -4.23
N CYS A 4 4.69 13.79 -3.28
CA CYS A 4 5.60 14.70 -2.58
C CYS A 4 6.46 14.04 -1.49
N TRP A 5 6.59 12.73 -1.45
CA TRP A 5 7.55 12.05 -0.59
C TRP A 5 8.98 12.35 -1.05
N VAL A 6 9.30 13.60 -1.02
CA VAL A 6 10.62 14.13 -1.29
C VAL A 6 11.36 14.08 0.03
N GLU A 7 12.54 13.54 0.00
CA GLU A 7 13.61 13.61 0.99
C GLU A 7 13.22 13.91 2.45
N PRO A 8 13.84 13.26 3.43
CA PRO A 8 13.50 13.40 4.85
C PRO A 8 13.87 14.75 5.45
N ALA A 9 13.91 15.81 4.66
CA ALA A 9 14.23 17.15 5.17
C ALA A 9 13.17 17.64 6.17
N THR A 10 11.97 17.04 6.17
CA THR A 10 10.95 17.43 7.13
C THR A 10 10.08 16.22 7.47
N ILE A 11 10.50 15.48 8.47
CA ILE A 11 9.74 14.37 9.09
C ILE A 11 8.28 14.78 9.38
N PHE A 12 8.07 16.03 9.78
CA PHE A 12 6.75 16.59 10.04
C PHE A 12 5.89 16.71 8.77
N MET A 13 6.43 17.21 7.67
CA MET A 13 5.65 17.33 6.41
C MET A 13 5.25 15.97 5.84
N GLN A 14 6.09 14.96 5.97
CA GLN A 14 5.73 13.59 5.52
C GLN A 14 4.60 13.00 6.37
N ALA A 15 4.62 13.23 7.69
CA ALA A 15 3.55 12.83 8.57
C ALA A 15 2.23 13.51 8.20
N ASP A 16 2.25 14.80 8.01
CA ASP A 16 1.07 15.62 7.71
C ASP A 16 0.42 15.20 6.38
N ILE A 17 1.20 15.02 5.32
CA ILE A 17 0.70 14.59 4.00
C ILE A 17 0.06 13.19 4.10
N ARG A 18 0.69 12.26 4.81
CA ARG A 18 0.17 10.90 4.96
C ARG A 18 -1.11 10.88 5.77
N GLU A 19 -1.16 11.58 6.89
CA GLU A 19 -2.35 11.67 7.73
C GLU A 19 -3.47 12.42 7.01
N PHE A 20 -3.15 13.44 6.23
CA PHE A 20 -4.12 14.14 5.40
C PHE A 20 -4.73 13.24 4.32
N ALA A 21 -3.93 12.37 3.70
CA ALA A 21 -4.43 11.37 2.74
C ALA A 21 -5.37 10.36 3.41
N HIS A 22 -5.05 9.91 4.63
CA HIS A 22 -5.96 9.08 5.43
C HIS A 22 -7.25 9.81 5.76
N PHE A 23 -7.16 11.05 6.23
CA PHE A 23 -8.32 11.86 6.55
C PHE A 23 -9.23 12.06 5.33
N ARG A 24 -8.67 12.38 4.17
CA ARG A 24 -9.44 12.49 2.92
C ARG A 24 -10.15 11.19 2.57
N ALA A 25 -9.48 10.05 2.68
CA ALA A 25 -10.10 8.75 2.41
C ALA A 25 -11.30 8.49 3.35
N GLN A 26 -11.18 8.87 4.62
CA GLN A 26 -12.27 8.75 5.59
C GLN A 26 -13.43 9.70 5.27
N VAL A 27 -13.16 10.96 4.93
CA VAL A 27 -14.21 11.90 4.55
C VAL A 27 -14.99 11.40 3.33
N VAL A 28 -14.30 10.90 2.31
CA VAL A 28 -14.96 10.31 1.14
C VAL A 28 -15.80 9.09 1.52
N ALA A 29 -15.26 8.20 2.35
CA ALA A 29 -16.00 7.04 2.83
C ALA A 29 -17.25 7.44 3.62
N CYS A 30 -17.18 8.46 4.47
CA CYS A 30 -18.34 8.97 5.22
C CYS A 30 -19.41 9.54 4.30
N VAL A 31 -19.02 10.30 3.26
CA VAL A 31 -19.97 10.86 2.28
C VAL A 31 -20.67 9.74 1.51
N VAL A 32 -19.92 8.76 1.02
CA VAL A 32 -20.49 7.60 0.31
C VAL A 32 -21.38 6.77 1.22
N ALA A 33 -20.97 6.48 2.46
CA ALA A 33 -21.81 5.76 3.41
C ALA A 33 -23.09 6.50 3.74
N THR A 34 -23.03 7.83 3.84
CA THR A 34 -24.24 8.65 4.06
C THR A 34 -25.19 8.57 2.87
N HIS A 35 -24.65 8.59 1.65
CA HIS A 35 -25.47 8.40 0.45
C HIS A 35 -26.11 7.00 0.43
N ILE A 36 -25.36 5.94 0.70
CA ILE A 36 -25.90 4.57 0.77
C ILE A 36 -27.05 4.50 1.79
N ARG A 37 -26.89 5.11 2.96
CA ARG A 37 -27.96 5.16 3.99
C ARG A 37 -29.18 5.93 3.52
N SER A 38 -29.02 7.00 2.73
CA SER A 38 -30.13 7.75 2.15
C SER A 38 -30.94 6.97 1.12
N LEU A 39 -30.34 5.92 0.56
CA LEU A 39 -31.01 4.95 -0.34
C LEU A 39 -31.75 3.84 0.43
N GLY A 40 -31.68 3.83 1.75
CA GLY A 40 -32.37 2.86 2.62
C GLY A 40 -31.55 1.64 3.02
N TYR A 41 -30.26 1.59 2.71
CA TYR A 41 -29.36 0.50 3.06
C TYR A 41 -28.53 0.83 4.31
N SER A 42 -28.03 -0.19 4.99
CA SER A 42 -27.05 0.00 6.05
C SER A 42 -25.66 0.28 5.45
N ALA A 43 -24.84 1.05 6.14
CA ALA A 43 -23.48 1.29 5.75
C ALA A 43 -22.61 1.64 6.96
N GLN A 44 -21.46 0.98 7.11
CA GLN A 44 -20.48 1.26 8.16
C GLN A 44 -19.14 1.58 7.55
N VAL A 45 -18.53 2.69 7.99
CA VAL A 45 -17.19 3.11 7.59
C VAL A 45 -16.17 2.48 8.53
N HIS A 46 -15.11 1.90 7.97
CA HIS A 46 -13.98 1.36 8.71
C HIS A 46 -12.78 2.29 8.60
N SER A 47 -12.36 2.85 9.71
CA SER A 47 -11.20 3.74 9.79
C SER A 47 -9.92 2.97 10.04
N VAL A 48 -8.76 3.62 9.90
CA VAL A 48 -7.47 3.02 10.26
C VAL A 48 -7.30 2.80 11.76
N LEU A 49 -8.12 3.42 12.60
CA LEU A 49 -8.06 3.29 14.06
C LEU A 49 -9.08 2.28 14.60
N GLU A 50 -10.19 2.09 13.90
CA GLU A 50 -11.25 1.17 14.27
C GLU A 50 -11.63 0.32 13.05
N GLN A 51 -11.07 -0.87 12.99
CA GLN A 51 -11.23 -1.79 11.86
C GLN A 51 -11.80 -3.11 12.31
N ASP A 52 -13.03 -3.39 11.92
CA ASP A 52 -13.63 -4.73 12.06
C ASP A 52 -13.25 -5.64 10.87
N VAL A 53 -12.58 -5.08 9.87
CA VAL A 53 -12.20 -5.79 8.63
C VAL A 53 -10.74 -5.54 8.26
N LEU A 54 -10.10 -6.54 7.63
CA LEU A 54 -8.74 -6.41 7.13
C LEU A 54 -8.75 -5.71 5.77
N HIS A 55 -8.10 -4.55 5.68
CA HIS A 55 -8.08 -3.72 4.47
C HIS A 55 -7.40 -4.41 3.28
N ILE A 56 -6.22 -5.01 3.48
CA ILE A 56 -5.42 -5.58 2.38
C ILE A 56 -6.17 -6.65 1.58
N PRO A 57 -6.78 -7.68 2.19
CA PRO A 57 -7.54 -8.68 1.43
C PRO A 57 -8.72 -8.09 0.64
N LEU A 58 -9.38 -7.05 1.19
CA LEU A 58 -10.51 -6.40 0.52
C LEU A 58 -10.04 -5.60 -0.68
N ILE A 59 -8.95 -4.85 -0.57
CA ILE A 59 -8.33 -4.10 -1.68
C ILE A 59 -7.91 -5.04 -2.82
N LEU A 60 -7.32 -6.20 -2.48
CA LEU A 60 -6.95 -7.20 -3.48
C LEU A 60 -8.17 -7.79 -4.19
N LYS A 61 -9.23 -8.11 -3.44
CA LYS A 61 -10.49 -8.63 -4.00
C LYS A 61 -11.24 -7.60 -4.84
N ALA A 62 -11.13 -6.32 -4.46
CA ALA A 62 -11.72 -5.22 -5.22
C ALA A 62 -10.91 -4.84 -6.48
N GLY A 63 -9.86 -5.59 -6.83
CA GLY A 63 -9.09 -5.34 -8.05
C GLY A 63 -8.31 -4.03 -8.04
N LEU A 64 -8.03 -3.45 -6.86
CA LEU A 64 -7.32 -2.18 -6.74
C LEU A 64 -5.80 -2.32 -6.84
N GLY A 65 -5.28 -3.53 -6.87
CA GLY A 65 -3.86 -3.80 -7.00
C GLY A 65 -3.46 -5.21 -6.62
N GLU A 66 -2.16 -5.46 -6.57
CA GLU A 66 -1.54 -6.71 -6.14
C GLU A 66 -0.66 -6.50 -4.90
N LEU A 67 -0.47 -7.57 -4.12
CA LEU A 67 0.37 -7.54 -2.93
C LEU A 67 1.85 -7.51 -3.32
N SER A 68 2.58 -6.52 -2.82
CA SER A 68 4.00 -6.33 -3.15
C SER A 68 4.95 -7.14 -2.25
N ARG A 69 6.25 -7.15 -2.59
CA ARG A 69 7.31 -7.69 -1.72
C ARG A 69 7.40 -6.97 -0.37
N ILE A 70 6.90 -5.76 -0.25
CA ILE A 70 6.83 -5.06 1.04
C ILE A 70 5.94 -5.81 2.03
N GLY A 71 5.04 -6.67 1.51
CA GLY A 71 4.28 -7.67 2.26
C GLY A 71 2.98 -7.17 2.85
N GLU A 72 2.93 -5.96 3.32
CA GLU A 72 1.74 -5.33 3.92
C GLU A 72 1.28 -4.11 3.11
N LEU A 73 1.69 -4.06 1.84
CA LEU A 73 1.38 -2.96 0.94
C LEU A 73 0.92 -3.49 -0.41
N VAL A 74 -0.26 -3.06 -0.81
CA VAL A 74 -0.80 -3.27 -2.16
C VAL A 74 -0.25 -2.19 -3.08
N LEU A 75 0.17 -2.57 -4.28
CA LEU A 75 0.50 -1.63 -5.34
C LEU A 75 -0.59 -1.61 -6.40
N ASN A 76 -0.98 -0.41 -6.75
CA ASN A 76 -1.88 -0.15 -7.87
C ASN A 76 -1.07 0.04 -9.16
N PRO A 77 -1.53 -0.43 -10.33
CA PRO A 77 -0.76 -0.31 -11.57
C PRO A 77 -0.53 1.15 -12.03
N PHE A 78 -1.36 2.10 -11.61
CA PHE A 78 -1.30 3.49 -12.05
C PHE A 78 -0.59 4.41 -11.05
N VAL A 79 -0.86 4.24 -9.76
CA VAL A 79 -0.34 5.11 -8.70
C VAL A 79 0.66 4.42 -7.77
N GLY A 80 0.97 3.15 -8.04
CA GLY A 80 1.90 2.38 -7.24
C GLY A 80 1.48 2.28 -5.77
N PRO A 81 2.41 2.55 -4.85
CA PRO A 81 2.13 2.52 -3.40
C PRO A 81 1.44 3.79 -2.86
N ARG A 82 1.14 4.77 -3.72
CA ARG A 82 0.74 6.13 -3.33
C ARG A 82 -0.76 6.33 -3.19
N PHE A 83 -1.45 5.43 -2.52
CA PHE A 83 -2.88 5.58 -2.24
C PHE A 83 -3.23 5.18 -0.81
N LYS A 84 -4.34 5.68 -0.34
CA LYS A 84 -5.00 5.28 0.89
C LYS A 84 -6.41 4.79 0.56
N SER A 85 -6.83 3.73 1.23
CA SER A 85 -8.16 3.15 1.06
C SER A 85 -9.10 3.62 2.16
N GLY A 86 -10.35 3.88 1.76
CA GLY A 86 -11.50 3.90 2.66
C GLY A 86 -12.33 2.65 2.41
N ILE A 87 -12.84 2.02 3.46
CA ILE A 87 -13.66 0.82 3.37
C ILE A 87 -15.02 1.09 3.98
N ILE A 88 -16.04 0.63 3.30
CA ILE A 88 -17.43 0.68 3.74
C ILE A 88 -17.99 -0.74 3.64
N THR A 89 -18.59 -1.23 4.70
CA THR A 89 -19.44 -2.43 4.62
C THR A 89 -20.90 -2.01 4.50
N THR A 90 -21.66 -2.71 3.66
CA THR A 90 -23.06 -2.39 3.37
C THR A 90 -23.83 -3.67 3.00
N ASP A 91 -25.14 -3.65 3.20
CA ASP A 91 -26.08 -4.65 2.72
C ASP A 91 -26.68 -4.28 1.34
N MET A 92 -26.26 -3.16 0.78
CA MET A 92 -26.65 -2.78 -0.59
C MET A 92 -26.15 -3.81 -1.59
N PRO A 93 -26.99 -4.34 -2.48
CA PRO A 93 -26.55 -5.26 -3.53
C PRO A 93 -25.63 -4.53 -4.51
N LEU A 94 -24.39 -4.97 -4.58
CA LEU A 94 -23.37 -4.43 -5.48
C LEU A 94 -22.79 -5.57 -6.33
N GLU A 95 -22.49 -5.27 -7.57
CA GLU A 95 -21.69 -6.16 -8.41
C GLU A 95 -20.23 -6.16 -7.91
N ALA A 96 -19.67 -7.34 -7.70
CA ALA A 96 -18.31 -7.46 -7.18
C ALA A 96 -17.28 -7.36 -8.32
N ASP A 97 -16.29 -6.51 -8.11
CA ASP A 97 -15.10 -6.48 -8.97
C ASP A 97 -14.27 -7.76 -8.83
N LYS A 98 -13.35 -7.96 -9.76
CA LYS A 98 -12.44 -9.12 -9.76
C LYS A 98 -11.02 -8.67 -9.41
N PRO A 99 -10.25 -9.53 -8.72
CA PRO A 99 -8.82 -9.32 -8.56
C PRO A 99 -8.13 -9.10 -9.90
N ILE A 100 -7.14 -8.22 -9.91
CA ILE A 100 -6.33 -7.95 -11.10
C ILE A 100 -4.97 -8.61 -10.97
N ASP A 101 -4.38 -8.95 -12.11
CA ASP A 101 -3.00 -9.37 -12.26
C ASP A 101 -2.36 -8.50 -13.34
N PHE A 102 -1.35 -7.73 -12.96
CA PHE A 102 -0.56 -6.90 -13.88
C PHE A 102 0.92 -7.26 -13.87
N GLY A 103 1.25 -8.46 -13.37
CA GLY A 103 2.61 -9.00 -13.35
C GLY A 103 3.47 -8.52 -12.20
N LEU A 104 2.88 -7.95 -11.15
CA LEU A 104 3.63 -7.46 -10.00
C LEU A 104 4.38 -8.58 -9.27
N GLN A 105 3.81 -9.78 -9.24
CA GLN A 105 4.43 -10.90 -8.55
C GLN A 105 5.78 -11.29 -9.18
N ASP A 106 5.84 -11.38 -10.50
CA ASP A 106 7.06 -11.65 -11.25
C ASP A 106 8.06 -10.51 -11.14
N PHE A 107 7.57 -9.28 -11.21
CA PHE A 107 8.38 -8.09 -11.01
C PHE A 107 9.02 -8.07 -9.62
N CYS A 108 8.24 -8.21 -8.57
CA CYS A 108 8.72 -8.21 -7.19
C CYS A 108 9.63 -9.40 -6.89
N GLY A 109 9.43 -10.54 -7.57
CA GLY A 109 10.30 -11.70 -7.48
C GLY A 109 11.75 -11.39 -7.86
N LYS A 110 11.95 -10.49 -8.83
CA LYS A 110 13.26 -10.13 -9.40
C LYS A 110 13.84 -8.84 -8.82
N CYS A 111 13.00 -7.84 -8.52
CA CYS A 111 13.42 -6.46 -8.26
C CYS A 111 14.24 -6.28 -6.96
N ASN A 112 13.78 -6.77 -5.84
CA ASN A 112 14.43 -6.67 -4.51
C ASN A 112 14.83 -5.26 -4.01
N LYS A 113 14.54 -4.16 -4.73
CA LYS A 113 14.96 -2.81 -4.34
C LYS A 113 14.47 -2.42 -2.94
N CYS A 114 13.21 -2.69 -2.63
CA CYS A 114 12.65 -2.37 -1.31
C CYS A 114 13.35 -3.13 -0.17
N ALA A 115 13.79 -4.37 -0.41
CA ALA A 115 14.53 -5.16 0.57
C ALA A 115 15.97 -4.61 0.76
N ARG A 116 16.67 -4.24 -0.34
CA ARG A 116 18.02 -3.63 -0.27
C ARG A 116 18.03 -2.31 0.47
N GLU A 117 17.04 -1.47 0.23
CA GLU A 117 16.95 -0.13 0.79
C GLU A 117 16.32 -0.10 2.20
N CYS A 118 15.86 -1.23 2.71
CA CYS A 118 15.28 -1.29 4.05
C CYS A 118 16.36 -1.11 5.12
N PRO A 119 16.37 -0.02 5.89
CA PRO A 119 17.44 0.29 6.82
C PRO A 119 17.51 -0.66 8.01
N CYS A 120 16.42 -1.35 8.30
CA CYS A 120 16.34 -2.35 9.36
C CYS A 120 16.23 -3.79 8.83
N THR A 121 16.41 -4.01 7.53
CA THR A 121 16.33 -5.35 6.91
C THR A 121 15.04 -6.12 7.25
N ALA A 122 13.93 -5.42 7.36
CA ALA A 122 12.64 -6.00 7.70
C ALA A 122 11.96 -6.70 6.52
N ILE A 123 12.33 -6.35 5.27
CA ILE A 123 11.73 -6.91 4.06
C ILE A 123 12.59 -8.08 3.57
N PRO A 124 12.00 -9.27 3.37
CA PRO A 124 12.76 -10.47 3.01
C PRO A 124 13.26 -10.41 1.55
N PHE A 125 14.48 -10.93 1.33
CA PHE A 125 15.02 -11.20 0.00
C PHE A 125 14.54 -12.53 -0.60
N GLY A 126 14.16 -13.46 0.27
CA GLY A 126 13.81 -14.82 -0.10
C GLY A 126 12.46 -14.99 -0.78
N ASN A 127 12.02 -16.23 -0.81
CA ASN A 127 10.74 -16.63 -1.38
C ASN A 127 9.56 -16.19 -0.50
N LYS A 128 8.38 -16.25 -1.09
CA LYS A 128 7.13 -16.13 -0.35
C LYS A 128 6.98 -17.28 0.64
N ILE A 129 6.26 -17.05 1.70
CA ILE A 129 5.83 -18.06 2.66
C ILE A 129 4.31 -18.05 2.79
N MET A 130 3.74 -19.16 3.18
CA MET A 130 2.33 -19.23 3.54
C MET A 130 2.12 -18.52 4.89
N PHE A 131 1.28 -17.51 4.91
CA PHE A 131 0.94 -16.77 6.12
C PHE A 131 -0.55 -16.37 6.08
N ASN A 132 -1.28 -16.71 7.13
CA ASN A 132 -2.72 -16.43 7.25
C ASN A 132 -3.56 -16.86 6.02
N GLY A 133 -3.20 -17.99 5.41
CA GLY A 133 -3.98 -18.58 4.30
C GLY A 133 -3.62 -18.08 2.92
N TYR A 134 -2.57 -17.28 2.74
CA TYR A 134 -2.08 -16.86 1.43
C TYR A 134 -0.54 -16.74 1.38
N GLU A 135 0.00 -16.88 0.18
CA GLU A 135 1.44 -16.74 -0.05
C GLU A 135 1.85 -15.27 -0.15
N MET A 136 2.82 -14.88 0.68
CA MET A 136 3.33 -13.50 0.68
C MET A 136 4.81 -13.44 1.06
N TRP A 137 5.47 -12.38 0.69
CA TRP A 137 6.73 -11.99 1.32
C TRP A 137 6.41 -11.38 2.68
N LYS A 138 6.57 -12.18 3.74
CA LYS A 138 6.22 -11.72 5.09
C LYS A 138 7.33 -10.84 5.65
N PRO A 139 7.08 -9.52 5.86
CA PRO A 139 8.05 -8.65 6.49
C PRO A 139 8.14 -8.92 8.00
N ASP A 140 9.30 -8.60 8.57
CA ASP A 140 9.48 -8.52 10.02
C ASP A 140 8.93 -7.16 10.51
N THR A 141 7.64 -7.15 10.83
CA THR A 141 6.92 -5.94 11.26
C THR A 141 7.42 -5.41 12.58
N GLU A 142 7.89 -6.28 13.47
CA GLU A 142 8.47 -5.87 14.76
C GLU A 142 9.77 -5.09 14.53
N LYS A 143 10.66 -5.60 13.69
CA LYS A 143 11.90 -4.92 13.31
C LYS A 143 11.63 -3.56 12.69
N CYS A 144 10.66 -3.48 11.79
CA CYS A 144 10.23 -2.23 11.16
C CYS A 144 9.69 -1.24 12.21
N ALA A 145 8.80 -1.69 13.06
CA ALA A 145 8.21 -0.86 14.11
C ALA A 145 9.27 -0.35 15.10
N ARG A 146 10.15 -1.26 15.56
CA ARG A 146 11.25 -0.90 16.46
C ARG A 146 12.15 0.17 15.85
N TYR A 147 12.60 0.02 14.60
CA TYR A 147 13.39 1.02 13.90
C TYR A 147 12.67 2.38 13.82
N ARG A 148 11.39 2.37 13.50
CA ARG A 148 10.59 3.60 13.37
C ARG A 148 10.40 4.34 14.69
N ILE A 149 10.41 3.64 15.81
CA ILE A 149 10.20 4.23 17.14
C ILE A 149 11.51 4.65 17.78
N THR A 150 12.58 3.85 17.64
CA THR A 150 13.82 4.04 18.40
C THR A 150 14.90 4.78 17.66
N ASN A 151 14.81 4.91 16.34
CA ASN A 151 15.83 5.57 15.52
C ASN A 151 15.34 6.95 15.07
N SER A 152 16.15 7.97 15.26
CA SER A 152 15.82 9.36 14.87
C SER A 152 15.54 9.51 13.36
N ALA A 153 16.20 8.70 12.52
CA ALA A 153 15.94 8.63 11.08
C ALA A 153 14.80 7.66 10.71
N GLY A 154 14.20 7.00 11.70
CA GLY A 154 13.17 5.99 11.52
C GLY A 154 11.75 6.52 11.54
N SER A 155 11.53 7.68 12.13
CA SER A 155 10.20 8.27 12.22
C SER A 155 9.60 8.45 10.84
N MET A 156 8.38 7.91 10.65
CA MET A 156 7.67 7.94 9.37
C MET A 156 8.46 7.36 8.17
N CYS A 157 9.40 6.45 8.41
CA CYS A 157 10.20 5.81 7.38
C CYS A 157 9.30 5.19 6.30
N GLY A 158 9.49 5.59 5.06
CA GLY A 158 8.80 5.10 3.87
C GLY A 158 9.75 4.69 2.75
N ARG A 159 11.03 4.39 3.08
CA ARG A 159 12.08 4.07 2.09
C ARG A 159 11.67 2.98 1.11
N CYS A 160 11.03 1.92 1.60
CA CYS A 160 10.56 0.82 0.77
C CYS A 160 9.55 1.27 -0.30
N MET A 161 8.70 2.23 0.03
CA MET A 161 7.75 2.83 -0.92
C MET A 161 8.47 3.81 -1.84
N LYS A 162 9.35 4.66 -1.31
CA LYS A 162 10.08 5.67 -2.09
C LYS A 162 10.97 5.04 -3.17
N THR A 163 11.67 3.95 -2.83
CA THR A 163 12.58 3.27 -3.76
C THR A 163 11.86 2.38 -4.77
N CYS A 164 10.57 2.12 -4.57
CA CYS A 164 9.80 1.24 -5.46
C CYS A 164 9.70 1.85 -6.85
N PRO A 165 10.07 1.12 -7.93
CA PRO A 165 9.90 1.62 -9.30
C PRO A 165 8.47 2.01 -9.65
N TYR A 166 7.47 1.37 -9.03
CA TYR A 166 6.06 1.72 -9.16
C TYR A 166 5.67 3.05 -8.47
N ASN A 167 6.58 3.67 -7.71
CA ASN A 167 6.31 4.96 -7.07
C ASN A 167 6.36 6.16 -8.04
N ILE A 168 6.73 5.95 -9.30
CA ILE A 168 6.85 7.01 -10.30
C ILE A 168 5.68 6.90 -11.27
N GLU A 169 4.81 7.90 -11.28
CA GLU A 169 3.64 7.95 -12.15
C GLU A 169 4.06 7.95 -13.63
N GLY A 170 3.45 7.07 -14.42
CA GLY A 170 3.69 6.99 -15.86
C GLY A 170 4.96 6.27 -16.29
N VAL A 171 5.98 6.14 -15.45
CA VAL A 171 7.28 5.54 -15.85
C VAL A 171 7.14 4.06 -16.20
N LEU A 172 6.24 3.36 -15.54
CA LEU A 172 6.03 1.92 -15.78
C LEU A 172 5.15 1.61 -16.98
N ALA A 173 4.47 2.60 -17.53
CA ALA A 173 3.83 2.47 -18.84
C ALA A 173 4.89 2.26 -19.96
N GLU A 174 6.15 2.59 -19.69
CA GLU A 174 7.24 2.46 -20.65
C GLU A 174 8.08 1.21 -20.35
N LYS A 175 8.00 0.23 -21.25
CA LYS A 175 8.76 -1.04 -21.18
C LYS A 175 10.25 -0.91 -20.89
N PRO A 176 10.99 0.09 -21.44
CA PRO A 176 12.42 0.25 -21.16
C PRO A 176 12.71 0.53 -19.69
N PHE A 177 11.89 1.34 -19.03
CA PHE A 177 12.07 1.64 -17.59
C PHE A 177 11.74 0.45 -16.70
N LEU A 178 10.73 -0.31 -17.07
CA LEU A 178 10.39 -1.55 -16.37
C LEU A 178 11.55 -2.56 -16.48
N TRP A 179 12.08 -2.74 -17.67
CA TRP A 179 13.23 -3.60 -17.90
C TRP A 179 14.46 -3.15 -17.11
N ALA A 180 14.78 -1.86 -17.14
CA ALA A 180 15.91 -1.29 -16.39
C ALA A 180 15.74 -1.49 -14.88
N ALA A 181 14.53 -1.28 -14.33
CA ALA A 181 14.27 -1.48 -12.93
C ALA A 181 14.47 -2.95 -12.47
N MET A 182 14.24 -3.92 -13.37
CA MET A 182 14.43 -5.34 -13.06
C MET A 182 15.90 -5.80 -13.22
N ASN A 183 16.67 -5.20 -14.14
CA ASN A 183 17.95 -5.76 -14.58
C ASN A 183 19.17 -4.90 -14.18
N LEU A 184 18.98 -3.67 -13.81
CA LEU A 184 20.05 -2.81 -13.32
C LEU A 184 20.12 -2.85 -11.78
N PRO A 185 21.34 -2.82 -11.22
CA PRO A 185 21.58 -2.87 -9.78
C PRO A 185 21.02 -1.66 -9.03
#